data_f807928f0e0ed0212de3e022a7be5c18
#
_entry.id   f807928f0e0ed0212de3e022a7be5c18
#
_cell.length_a   1.000
_cell.length_b   1.000
_cell.length_c   1.000
_cell.angle_alpha   90.00
_cell.angle_beta   90.00
_cell.angle_gamma   90.00
#
_symmetry.space_group_name_H-M   'P 1'
#
loop_
_entity.id
_entity.type
_entity.pdbx_description
1 polymer ?
#
loop_
_entity_poly.entity_id
_entity_poly.type
_entity_poly.pdbx_seq_one_letter_code
_entity_poly.pdbx_strand_id
1 'polypeptide(L)'
;MNENNILGVVLDGGRSKRFGENKSDVKLGDKTLLEHTLHKIKSKFSKIIIVSNKDAIKDYTIINDCIEGQLGPLVGVLSAMKWIKKNNFSFSWIATFPCDTPFFNISIINKFNKASKLNDSYLYFVKTKEKRHNIFGLWSLKLVDTLEEDIIKNNYRKVEKWADKIGVKTIDVLHDNTDSFFNINTKEDLIEAKKIFKSCKND
;
A
#
# COMPACT_ATOMS: atom_id res chain seq x y z
N MET A 1 6.19 24.38 -9.36
CA MET A 1 5.38 24.00 -8.16
C MET A 1 5.54 22.51 -7.96
N ASN A 2 6.12 22.10 -6.83
CA ASN A 2 6.47 20.69 -6.57
C ASN A 2 5.21 19.81 -6.57
N GLU A 3 5.05 19.00 -7.60
CA GLU A 3 3.92 18.07 -7.76
C GLU A 3 3.95 16.86 -6.82
N ASN A 4 4.92 16.78 -5.92
CA ASN A 4 5.17 15.57 -5.12
C ASN A 4 4.89 15.75 -3.62
N ASN A 5 3.64 16.11 -3.30
CA ASN A 5 3.17 16.18 -1.90
C ASN A 5 2.70 14.81 -1.35
N ILE A 6 3.00 13.72 -2.08
CA ILE A 6 2.59 12.36 -1.75
C ILE A 6 3.83 11.49 -1.57
N LEU A 7 3.99 10.88 -0.40
CA LEU A 7 4.99 9.83 -0.15
C LEU A 7 4.46 8.47 -0.61
N GLY A 8 5.24 7.73 -1.39
CA GLY A 8 4.95 6.32 -1.69
C GLY A 8 5.28 5.44 -0.48
N VAL A 9 4.35 4.56 -0.10
CA VAL A 9 4.54 3.63 1.03
C VAL A 9 4.21 2.22 0.59
N VAL A 10 5.18 1.32 0.65
CA VAL A 10 4.93 -0.12 0.46
C VAL A 10 4.75 -0.77 1.82
N LEU A 11 3.60 -1.40 2.02
CA LEU A 11 3.32 -2.17 3.22
C LEU A 11 3.75 -3.63 2.99
N ASP A 12 4.86 -3.99 3.60
CA ASP A 12 5.44 -5.33 3.59
C ASP A 12 5.26 -6.00 4.96
N GLY A 13 4.04 -5.93 5.47
CA GLY A 13 3.67 -6.50 6.75
C GLY A 13 2.61 -7.59 6.60
N GLY A 14 2.84 -8.72 7.22
CA GLY A 14 1.87 -9.81 7.32
C GLY A 14 2.54 -11.16 7.62
N ARG A 15 1.98 -11.91 8.57
CA ARG A 15 2.44 -13.28 8.83
C ARG A 15 2.02 -14.18 7.66
N SER A 16 2.95 -14.45 6.76
CA SER A 16 2.79 -15.47 5.71
C SER A 16 2.86 -16.91 6.28
N LYS A 17 2.10 -17.19 7.34
CA LYS A 17 2.06 -18.55 7.93
C LYS A 17 1.73 -19.63 6.90
N ARG A 18 1.03 -19.25 5.82
CA ARG A 18 0.58 -20.16 4.75
C ARG A 18 1.62 -20.39 3.66
N PHE A 19 2.62 -19.49 3.53
CA PHE A 19 3.70 -19.63 2.56
C PHE A 19 4.90 -20.41 3.10
N GLY A 20 5.12 -20.42 4.43
CA GLY A 20 6.31 -20.99 5.05
C GLY A 20 7.57 -20.11 4.95
N GLU A 21 7.49 -18.99 4.23
CA GLU A 21 8.54 -17.97 4.04
C GLU A 21 7.95 -16.56 4.03
N ASN A 22 8.79 -15.53 4.06
CA ASN A 22 8.32 -14.15 3.94
C ASN A 22 7.72 -13.92 2.57
N LYS A 23 6.45 -13.57 2.53
CA LYS A 23 5.66 -13.38 1.31
C LYS A 23 6.31 -12.42 0.31
N SER A 24 6.89 -11.35 0.79
CA SER A 24 7.55 -10.33 -0.03
C SER A 24 8.82 -10.83 -0.74
N ASP A 25 9.44 -11.92 -0.24
CA ASP A 25 10.62 -12.57 -0.82
C ASP A 25 10.27 -13.62 -1.88
N VAL A 26 8.99 -13.98 -1.97
CA VAL A 26 8.49 -14.92 -2.96
C VAL A 26 8.74 -14.36 -4.37
N LYS A 27 9.35 -15.19 -5.23
CA LYS A 27 9.69 -14.80 -6.60
C LYS A 27 8.54 -15.06 -7.58
N LEU A 28 8.27 -14.03 -8.39
CA LEU A 28 7.43 -14.09 -9.57
C LEU A 28 8.31 -13.74 -10.80
N GLY A 29 8.74 -14.75 -11.53
CA GLY A 29 9.80 -14.61 -12.52
C GLY A 29 11.16 -14.38 -11.86
N ASP A 30 11.89 -13.36 -12.31
CA ASP A 30 13.23 -12.97 -11.84
C ASP A 30 13.22 -12.04 -10.61
N LYS A 31 12.06 -11.47 -10.27
CA LYS A 31 11.90 -10.50 -9.18
C LYS A 31 11.03 -11.04 -8.05
N THR A 32 11.26 -10.56 -6.84
CA THR A 32 10.38 -10.78 -5.70
C THR A 32 9.08 -9.96 -5.85
N LEU A 33 8.03 -10.32 -5.11
CA LEU A 33 6.77 -9.58 -5.12
C LEU A 33 6.99 -8.11 -4.71
N LEU A 34 7.84 -7.88 -3.72
CA LEU A 34 8.20 -6.54 -3.29
C LEU A 34 8.91 -5.75 -4.38
N GLU A 35 9.89 -6.37 -5.07
CA GLU A 35 10.61 -5.73 -6.19
C GLU A 35 9.67 -5.40 -7.36
N HIS A 36 8.66 -6.22 -7.64
CA HIS A 36 7.65 -5.89 -8.65
C HIS A 36 6.89 -4.62 -8.29
N THR A 37 6.42 -4.51 -7.03
CA THR A 37 5.70 -3.31 -6.56
C THR A 37 6.61 -2.08 -6.61
N LEU A 38 7.82 -2.16 -6.08
CA LEU A 38 8.80 -1.07 -6.09
C LEU A 38 9.15 -0.63 -7.52
N HIS A 39 9.39 -1.57 -8.43
CA HIS A 39 9.70 -1.27 -9.82
C HIS A 39 8.60 -0.47 -10.51
N LYS A 40 7.32 -0.80 -10.23
CA LYS A 40 6.19 -0.06 -10.80
C LYS A 40 6.11 1.37 -10.28
N ILE A 41 6.36 1.62 -9.00
CA ILE A 41 6.10 2.92 -8.39
C ILE A 41 7.34 3.84 -8.34
N LYS A 42 8.57 3.32 -8.51
CA LYS A 42 9.82 4.05 -8.28
C LYS A 42 9.96 5.39 -9.03
N SER A 43 9.42 5.47 -10.25
CA SER A 43 9.49 6.68 -11.09
C SER A 43 8.34 7.67 -10.85
N LYS A 44 7.39 7.34 -9.94
CA LYS A 44 6.15 8.09 -9.75
C LYS A 44 6.13 8.91 -8.46
N PHE A 45 7.05 8.64 -7.55
CA PHE A 45 7.16 9.34 -6.27
C PHE A 45 8.58 9.88 -6.10
N SER A 46 8.71 11.07 -5.53
CA SER A 46 10.01 11.66 -5.19
C SER A 46 10.72 10.88 -4.08
N LYS A 47 9.94 10.21 -3.23
CA LYS A 47 10.43 9.36 -2.16
C LYS A 47 9.48 8.19 -1.93
N ILE A 48 10.07 7.03 -1.66
CA ILE A 48 9.35 5.81 -1.30
C ILE A 48 9.97 5.26 -0.02
N ILE A 49 9.12 4.79 0.90
CA ILE A 49 9.54 4.04 2.07
C ILE A 49 8.84 2.68 2.10
N ILE A 50 9.45 1.74 2.81
CA ILE A 50 8.89 0.41 3.02
C ILE A 50 8.64 0.25 4.51
N VAL A 51 7.43 -0.13 4.88
CA VAL A 51 7.11 -0.54 6.25
C VAL A 51 7.28 -2.05 6.32
N SER A 52 8.32 -2.51 6.97
CA SER A 52 8.72 -3.91 7.03
C SER A 52 9.56 -4.19 8.26
N ASN A 53 9.58 -5.45 8.69
CA ASN A 53 10.49 -5.95 9.73
C ASN A 53 11.82 -6.47 9.15
N LYS A 54 12.12 -6.19 7.88
CA LYS A 54 13.39 -6.55 7.25
C LYS A 54 14.49 -5.58 7.63
N ASP A 55 15.74 -6.07 7.67
CA ASP A 55 16.88 -5.27 8.11
C ASP A 55 17.30 -4.22 7.07
N ALA A 56 17.35 -4.57 5.79
CA ALA A 56 17.76 -3.66 4.73
C ALA A 56 17.24 -4.10 3.35
N ILE A 57 16.88 -3.10 2.52
CA ILE A 57 16.66 -3.26 1.08
C ILE A 57 17.43 -2.14 0.40
N LYS A 58 18.31 -2.50 -0.54
CA LYS A 58 19.15 -1.53 -1.24
C LYS A 58 18.32 -0.41 -1.82
N ASP A 59 18.81 0.82 -1.67
CA ASP A 59 18.25 2.07 -2.22
C ASP A 59 16.89 2.52 -1.62
N TYR A 60 16.37 1.83 -0.59
CA TYR A 60 15.10 2.21 0.04
C TYR A 60 15.23 2.40 1.55
N THR A 61 14.47 3.37 2.06
CA THR A 61 14.31 3.54 3.52
C THR A 61 13.30 2.52 4.03
N ILE A 62 13.72 1.71 4.99
CA ILE A 62 12.85 0.78 5.71
C ILE A 62 12.54 1.38 7.08
N ILE A 63 11.29 1.24 7.48
CA ILE A 63 10.83 1.59 8.83
C ILE A 63 10.05 0.43 9.42
N ASN A 64 10.18 0.24 10.72
CA ASN A 64 9.40 -0.75 11.46
C ASN A 64 8.05 -0.20 11.90
N ASP A 65 7.15 -1.09 12.25
CA ASP A 65 5.91 -0.72 12.92
C ASP A 65 6.20 0.07 14.22
N CYS A 66 5.52 1.20 14.40
CA CYS A 66 5.70 2.07 15.57
C CYS A 66 5.01 1.54 16.83
N ILE A 67 4.23 0.48 16.71
CA ILE A 67 3.56 -0.23 17.80
C ILE A 67 3.86 -1.71 17.63
N GLU A 68 4.41 -2.34 18.67
CA GLU A 68 4.72 -3.77 18.66
C GLU A 68 3.45 -4.64 18.61
N GLY A 69 3.60 -5.90 18.16
CA GLY A 69 2.53 -6.91 18.20
C GLY A 69 1.91 -7.27 16.87
N GLN A 70 2.41 -6.76 15.73
CA GLN A 70 1.90 -7.06 14.39
C GLN A 70 0.38 -6.83 14.28
N LEU A 71 -0.06 -5.65 14.62
CA LEU A 71 -1.46 -5.27 14.77
C LEU A 71 -2.17 -4.97 13.45
N GLY A 72 -1.56 -5.30 12.32
CA GLY A 72 -2.13 -5.18 10.99
C GLY A 72 -1.81 -3.88 10.26
N PRO A 73 -2.35 -3.70 9.03
CA PRO A 73 -1.92 -2.63 8.12
C PRO A 73 -2.12 -1.20 8.64
N LEU A 74 -3.07 -0.97 9.55
CA LEU A 74 -3.28 0.37 10.13
C LEU A 74 -2.05 0.87 10.89
N VAL A 75 -1.31 -0.03 11.57
CA VAL A 75 -0.08 0.34 12.27
C VAL A 75 1.01 0.71 11.26
N GLY A 76 1.12 -0.02 10.16
CA GLY A 76 2.05 0.34 9.09
C GLY A 76 1.77 1.72 8.49
N VAL A 77 0.49 2.07 8.27
CA VAL A 77 0.06 3.39 7.82
C VAL A 77 0.44 4.46 8.85
N LEU A 78 0.15 4.23 10.13
CA LEU A 78 0.51 5.13 11.23
C LEU A 78 2.02 5.33 11.32
N SER A 79 2.80 4.25 11.18
CA SER A 79 4.27 4.30 11.22
C SER A 79 4.84 5.20 10.13
N ALA A 80 4.32 5.08 8.90
CA ALA A 80 4.70 5.94 7.79
C ALA A 80 4.36 7.42 8.05
N MET A 81 3.17 7.71 8.60
CA MET A 81 2.76 9.07 8.94
C MET A 81 3.64 9.67 10.05
N LYS A 82 3.91 8.90 11.11
CA LYS A 82 4.81 9.33 12.21
C LYS A 82 6.24 9.54 11.73
N TRP A 83 6.71 8.71 10.83
CA TRP A 83 8.04 8.86 10.24
C TRP A 83 8.17 10.18 9.47
N ILE A 84 7.15 10.60 8.71
CA ILE A 84 7.11 11.92 8.04
C ILE A 84 7.22 13.04 9.07
N LYS A 85 6.38 13.02 10.12
CA LYS A 85 6.40 14.03 11.19
C LYS A 85 7.76 14.11 11.89
N LYS A 86 8.32 12.95 12.28
CA LYS A 86 9.62 12.86 12.99
C LYS A 86 10.79 13.44 12.17
N ASN A 87 10.77 13.29 10.86
CA ASN A 87 11.84 13.73 9.98
C ASN A 87 11.56 15.10 9.31
N ASN A 88 10.48 15.79 9.71
CA ASN A 88 10.09 17.11 9.21
C ASN A 88 9.94 17.19 7.67
N PHE A 89 9.48 16.10 7.04
CA PHE A 89 9.18 16.12 5.61
C PHE A 89 7.88 16.87 5.31
N SER A 90 7.82 17.54 4.17
CA SER A 90 6.69 18.37 3.74
C SER A 90 5.56 17.61 3.01
N PHE A 91 5.52 16.29 3.11
CA PHE A 91 4.42 15.52 2.53
C PHE A 91 3.11 15.78 3.29
N SER A 92 2.01 15.93 2.57
CA SER A 92 0.66 16.03 3.16
C SER A 92 -0.14 14.74 3.02
N TRP A 93 0.32 13.83 2.18
CA TRP A 93 -0.34 12.57 1.87
C TRP A 93 0.64 11.41 1.83
N ILE A 94 0.14 10.22 2.11
CA ILE A 94 0.81 8.97 1.78
C ILE A 94 -0.07 8.17 0.81
N ALA A 95 0.57 7.51 -0.18
CA ALA A 95 -0.07 6.54 -1.05
C ALA A 95 0.43 5.14 -0.68
N THR A 96 -0.46 4.26 -0.27
CA THR A 96 -0.11 2.91 0.19
C THR A 96 -0.31 1.86 -0.90
N PHE A 97 0.63 0.92 -0.96
CA PHE A 97 0.65 -0.21 -1.89
C PHE A 97 1.00 -1.49 -1.12
N PRO A 98 0.25 -2.59 -1.31
CA PRO A 98 0.65 -3.88 -0.76
C PRO A 98 1.76 -4.51 -1.62
N CYS A 99 2.65 -5.28 -1.01
CA CYS A 99 3.69 -6.01 -1.74
C CYS A 99 3.15 -7.24 -2.50
N ASP A 100 1.98 -7.74 -2.15
CA ASP A 100 1.41 -9.01 -2.60
C ASP A 100 0.43 -8.92 -3.78
N THR A 101 0.29 -7.76 -4.37
CA THR A 101 -0.62 -7.48 -5.50
C THR A 101 0.15 -6.84 -6.64
N PRO A 102 1.05 -7.59 -7.34
CA PRO A 102 2.04 -7.01 -8.25
C PRO A 102 1.47 -6.54 -9.60
N PHE A 103 0.23 -6.91 -9.94
CA PHE A 103 -0.32 -6.64 -11.27
C PHE A 103 -1.07 -5.32 -11.39
N PHE A 104 -1.27 -4.57 -10.32
CA PHE A 104 -2.05 -3.32 -10.35
C PHE A 104 -1.60 -2.36 -11.45
N ASN A 105 -2.57 -1.63 -12.00
CA ASN A 105 -2.31 -0.65 -13.05
C ASN A 105 -1.73 0.64 -12.44
N ILE A 106 -0.62 1.10 -12.99
CA ILE A 106 0.10 2.30 -12.54
C ILE A 106 -0.76 3.59 -12.66
N SER A 107 -1.79 3.59 -13.48
CA SER A 107 -2.71 4.71 -13.67
C SER A 107 -3.42 5.15 -12.38
N ILE A 108 -3.50 4.27 -11.37
CA ILE A 108 -4.06 4.61 -10.05
C ILE A 108 -3.31 5.76 -9.38
N ILE A 109 -2.01 5.91 -9.63
CA ILE A 109 -1.20 7.00 -9.07
C ILE A 109 -1.64 8.36 -9.63
N ASN A 110 -1.98 8.43 -10.92
CA ASN A 110 -2.54 9.64 -11.51
C ASN A 110 -3.90 10.00 -10.87
N LYS A 111 -4.70 8.99 -10.52
CA LYS A 111 -5.96 9.18 -9.80
C LYS A 111 -5.73 9.67 -8.37
N PHE A 112 -4.72 9.14 -7.66
CA PHE A 112 -4.30 9.64 -6.34
C PHE A 112 -3.85 11.11 -6.41
N ASN A 113 -3.04 11.48 -7.41
CA ASN A 113 -2.61 12.85 -7.62
C ASN A 113 -3.80 13.81 -7.88
N LYS A 114 -4.82 13.36 -8.60
CA LYS A 114 -6.05 14.14 -8.79
C LYS A 114 -6.83 14.26 -7.47
N ALA A 115 -7.05 13.16 -6.77
CA ALA A 115 -7.81 13.13 -5.51
C ALA A 115 -7.17 14.00 -4.42
N SER A 116 -5.83 14.01 -4.30
CA SER A 116 -5.12 14.84 -3.32
C SER A 116 -5.35 16.35 -3.49
N LYS A 117 -5.80 16.79 -4.68
CA LYS A 117 -6.07 18.19 -5.01
C LYS A 117 -7.53 18.60 -4.77
N LEU A 118 -8.44 17.63 -4.63
CA LEU A 118 -9.89 17.91 -4.50
C LEU A 118 -10.28 18.46 -3.14
N ASN A 119 -9.52 18.18 -2.08
CA ASN A 119 -9.78 18.58 -0.68
C ASN A 119 -11.19 18.21 -0.17
N ASP A 120 -11.80 17.18 -0.71
CA ASP A 120 -13.16 16.75 -0.42
C ASP A 120 -13.25 15.47 0.43
N SER A 121 -12.10 14.91 0.80
CA SER A 121 -11.93 13.81 1.77
C SER A 121 -10.49 13.77 2.30
N TYR A 122 -10.29 13.10 3.42
CA TYR A 122 -8.97 12.80 4.00
C TYR A 122 -8.50 11.37 3.71
N LEU A 123 -9.37 10.54 3.14
CA LEU A 123 -9.09 9.14 2.86
C LEU A 123 -9.77 8.71 1.56
N TYR A 124 -8.99 8.11 0.66
CA TYR A 124 -9.49 7.53 -0.58
C TYR A 124 -8.96 6.13 -0.76
N PHE A 125 -9.82 5.20 -1.19
CA PHE A 125 -9.41 3.85 -1.58
C PHE A 125 -9.81 3.54 -3.02
N VAL A 126 -8.98 2.75 -3.68
CA VAL A 126 -9.30 2.22 -5.01
C VAL A 126 -10.48 1.25 -4.89
N LYS A 127 -11.42 1.36 -5.85
CA LYS A 127 -12.58 0.49 -5.97
C LYS A 127 -12.70 -0.03 -7.40
N THR A 128 -12.82 -1.34 -7.55
CA THR A 128 -13.30 -2.00 -8.77
C THR A 128 -14.82 -2.17 -8.71
N LYS A 129 -15.44 -2.69 -9.79
CA LYS A 129 -16.87 -3.01 -9.75
C LYS A 129 -17.25 -3.93 -8.59
N GLU A 130 -16.36 -4.86 -8.25
CA GLU A 130 -16.63 -5.94 -7.31
C GLU A 130 -16.34 -5.58 -5.85
N LYS A 131 -15.26 -4.83 -5.61
CA LYS A 131 -14.82 -4.54 -4.23
C LYS A 131 -13.95 -3.31 -4.09
N ARG A 132 -13.85 -2.83 -2.84
CA ARG A 132 -12.90 -1.81 -2.40
C ARG A 132 -11.57 -2.47 -2.00
N HIS A 133 -10.46 -1.90 -2.47
CA HIS A 133 -9.11 -2.38 -2.20
C HIS A 133 -8.47 -1.52 -1.10
N ASN A 134 -8.72 -1.88 0.15
CA ASN A 134 -8.45 -1.04 1.32
C ASN A 134 -6.96 -0.74 1.59
N ILE A 135 -6.02 -1.41 0.90
CA ILE A 135 -4.58 -1.13 1.02
C ILE A 135 -4.08 -0.25 -0.12
N PHE A 136 -4.76 -0.23 -1.28
CA PHE A 136 -4.51 0.76 -2.32
C PHE A 136 -5.21 2.06 -1.94
N GLY A 137 -4.55 2.87 -1.12
CA GLY A 137 -5.15 4.04 -0.48
C GLY A 137 -4.30 5.30 -0.57
N LEU A 138 -5.00 6.43 -0.54
CA LEU A 138 -4.42 7.75 -0.38
C LEU A 138 -4.91 8.31 0.96
N TRP A 139 -3.98 8.58 1.88
CA TRP A 139 -4.25 8.93 3.27
C TRP A 139 -3.66 10.30 3.58
N SER A 140 -4.48 11.22 4.08
CA SER A 140 -4.01 12.53 4.52
C SER A 140 -3.26 12.44 5.84
N LEU A 141 -2.16 13.18 5.98
CA LEU A 141 -1.42 13.32 7.24
C LEU A 141 -2.28 13.92 8.37
N LYS A 142 -3.39 14.58 8.04
CA LYS A 142 -4.34 15.09 9.03
C LYS A 142 -5.01 13.98 9.86
N LEU A 143 -4.97 12.75 9.38
CA LEU A 143 -5.57 11.60 10.07
C LEU A 143 -4.65 10.97 11.14
N VAL A 144 -3.38 11.38 11.25
CA VAL A 144 -2.39 10.69 12.08
C VAL A 144 -2.81 10.58 13.54
N ASP A 145 -3.29 11.66 14.14
CA ASP A 145 -3.64 11.69 15.56
C ASP A 145 -4.92 10.88 15.84
N THR A 146 -5.92 10.99 14.96
CA THR A 146 -7.14 10.17 15.02
C THR A 146 -6.84 8.69 14.85
N LEU A 147 -5.96 8.34 13.87
CA LEU A 147 -5.57 6.95 13.62
C LEU A 147 -4.82 6.36 14.81
N GLU A 148 -3.91 7.13 15.42
CA GLU A 148 -3.17 6.69 16.60
C GLU A 148 -4.11 6.44 17.79
N GLU A 149 -4.99 7.38 18.09
CA GLU A 149 -5.97 7.24 19.16
C GLU A 149 -6.86 6.01 18.95
N ASP A 150 -7.36 5.82 17.75
CA ASP A 150 -8.23 4.69 17.42
C ASP A 150 -7.51 3.33 17.52
N ILE A 151 -6.24 3.26 17.15
CA ILE A 151 -5.46 2.03 17.32
C ILE A 151 -5.20 1.75 18.80
N ILE A 152 -4.81 2.77 19.58
CA ILE A 152 -4.36 2.58 20.96
C ILE A 152 -5.55 2.45 21.92
N LYS A 153 -6.49 3.38 21.85
CA LYS A 153 -7.59 3.46 22.82
C LYS A 153 -8.82 2.66 22.39
N ASN A 154 -9.13 2.66 21.08
CA ASN A 154 -10.36 2.07 20.57
C ASN A 154 -10.14 0.68 19.93
N ASN A 155 -8.90 0.19 19.98
CA ASN A 155 -8.51 -1.14 19.49
C ASN A 155 -8.89 -1.43 18.03
N TYR A 156 -8.91 -0.41 17.17
CA TYR A 156 -9.12 -0.62 15.74
C TYR A 156 -7.97 -1.40 15.11
N ARG A 157 -8.30 -2.45 14.33
CA ARG A 157 -7.32 -3.32 13.63
C ARG A 157 -7.67 -3.53 12.16
N LYS A 158 -8.96 -3.49 11.82
CA LYS A 158 -9.45 -3.72 10.46
C LYS A 158 -9.51 -2.40 9.70
N VAL A 159 -8.74 -2.30 8.60
CA VAL A 159 -8.69 -1.10 7.75
C VAL A 159 -10.09 -0.72 7.26
N GLU A 160 -10.88 -1.69 6.82
CA GLU A 160 -12.23 -1.45 6.32
C GLU A 160 -13.12 -0.75 7.35
N LYS A 161 -13.18 -1.31 8.57
CA LYS A 161 -14.01 -0.74 9.64
C LYS A 161 -13.56 0.67 10.04
N TRP A 162 -12.26 0.90 10.09
CA TRP A 162 -11.73 2.21 10.40
C TRP A 162 -12.02 3.23 9.30
N ALA A 163 -11.86 2.83 8.05
CA ALA A 163 -12.15 3.68 6.89
C ALA A 163 -13.63 4.07 6.83
N ASP A 164 -14.54 3.15 7.15
CA ASP A 164 -15.98 3.42 7.19
C ASP A 164 -16.32 4.42 8.32
N LYS A 165 -15.67 4.32 9.49
CA LYS A 165 -15.77 5.30 10.57
C LYS A 165 -15.34 6.71 10.14
N ILE A 166 -14.23 6.81 9.39
CA ILE A 166 -13.64 8.11 8.98
C ILE A 166 -14.39 8.74 7.81
N GLY A 167 -15.16 7.98 7.06
CA GLY A 167 -15.83 8.47 5.85
C GLY A 167 -14.91 8.44 4.62
N VAL A 168 -14.50 7.24 4.21
CA VAL A 168 -13.65 7.03 3.03
C VAL A 168 -14.39 7.34 1.73
N LYS A 169 -13.74 8.03 0.80
CA LYS A 169 -14.19 8.12 -0.61
C LYS A 169 -13.52 7.04 -1.46
N THR A 170 -14.18 6.65 -2.53
CA THR A 170 -13.64 5.65 -3.47
C THR A 170 -13.17 6.30 -4.77
N ILE A 171 -12.11 5.72 -5.33
CA ILE A 171 -11.58 6.04 -6.64
C ILE A 171 -11.88 4.86 -7.55
N ASP A 172 -12.84 5.02 -8.46
CA ASP A 172 -13.27 3.94 -9.34
C ASP A 172 -12.23 3.64 -10.42
N VAL A 173 -11.97 2.34 -10.62
CA VAL A 173 -11.10 1.80 -11.66
C VAL A 173 -11.93 0.84 -12.51
N LEU A 174 -12.60 1.39 -13.54
CA LEU A 174 -13.65 0.71 -14.29
C LEU A 174 -13.15 -0.22 -15.41
N HIS A 175 -11.87 -0.09 -15.82
CA HIS A 175 -11.30 -0.78 -16.99
C HIS A 175 -10.09 -1.65 -16.68
N ASP A 176 -9.90 -2.02 -15.42
CA ASP A 176 -8.84 -2.96 -15.09
C ASP A 176 -9.29 -4.39 -15.37
N ASN A 177 -8.37 -5.17 -15.94
CA ASN A 177 -8.50 -6.61 -16.03
C ASN A 177 -8.78 -7.17 -14.62
N THR A 178 -9.56 -8.22 -14.53
CA THR A 178 -9.89 -8.91 -13.26
C THR A 178 -8.65 -9.27 -12.46
N ASP A 179 -7.51 -9.44 -13.13
CA ASP A 179 -6.23 -9.83 -12.54
C ASP A 179 -5.41 -8.68 -11.95
N SER A 180 -5.76 -7.42 -12.26
CA SER A 180 -4.98 -6.24 -11.81
C SER A 180 -4.85 -6.15 -10.29
N PHE A 181 -5.82 -6.67 -9.54
CA PHE A 181 -5.81 -6.69 -8.08
C PHE A 181 -5.73 -8.11 -7.51
N PHE A 182 -5.19 -9.05 -8.31
CA PHE A 182 -4.95 -10.41 -7.85
C PHE A 182 -3.94 -10.41 -6.70
N ASN A 183 -4.37 -10.96 -5.56
CA ASN A 183 -3.57 -10.98 -4.33
C ASN A 183 -2.96 -12.37 -4.13
N ILE A 184 -1.64 -12.44 -4.00
CA ILE A 184 -0.89 -13.69 -3.87
C ILE A 184 -0.73 -14.01 -2.38
N ASN A 185 -1.55 -14.88 -1.81
CA ASN A 185 -1.56 -15.24 -0.38
C ASN A 185 -1.11 -16.68 -0.11
N THR A 186 -1.17 -17.56 -1.11
CA THR A 186 -0.88 -18.99 -1.01
C THR A 186 0.05 -19.45 -2.13
N LYS A 187 0.53 -20.69 -2.05
CA LYS A 187 1.32 -21.29 -3.15
C LYS A 187 0.46 -21.50 -4.41
N GLU A 188 -0.81 -21.77 -4.24
CA GLU A 188 -1.80 -21.90 -5.31
C GLU A 188 -1.99 -20.56 -6.03
N ASP A 189 -2.13 -19.47 -5.27
CA ASP A 189 -2.19 -18.10 -5.83
C ASP A 189 -0.92 -17.78 -6.64
N LEU A 190 0.26 -18.24 -6.16
CA LEU A 190 1.51 -18.03 -6.89
C LEU A 190 1.55 -18.79 -8.22
N ILE A 191 0.98 -20.00 -8.27
CA ILE A 191 0.87 -20.76 -9.52
C ILE A 191 0.01 -19.99 -10.52
N GLU A 192 -1.14 -19.47 -10.07
CA GLU A 192 -2.03 -18.67 -10.91
C GLU A 192 -1.36 -17.35 -11.35
N ALA A 193 -0.71 -16.65 -10.40
CA ALA A 193 0.05 -15.44 -10.70
C ALA A 193 1.13 -15.66 -11.77
N LYS A 194 1.78 -16.84 -11.80
CA LYS A 194 2.75 -17.17 -12.85
C LYS A 194 2.11 -17.31 -14.23
N LYS A 195 0.86 -17.76 -14.33
CA LYS A 195 0.12 -17.80 -15.61
C LYS A 195 -0.21 -16.39 -16.07
N ILE A 196 -0.79 -15.56 -15.18
CA ILE A 196 -1.08 -14.13 -15.44
C ILE A 196 0.19 -13.40 -15.90
N PHE A 197 1.31 -13.63 -15.22
CA PHE A 197 2.59 -12.97 -15.54
C PHE A 197 3.13 -13.35 -16.92
N LYS A 198 2.90 -14.59 -17.35
CA LYS A 198 3.29 -15.05 -18.71
C LYS A 198 2.41 -14.42 -19.78
N SER A 199 1.10 -14.32 -19.57
CA SER A 199 0.19 -13.67 -20.53
C SER A 199 0.52 -12.18 -20.72
N CYS A 200 0.79 -11.45 -19.64
CA CYS A 200 1.19 -10.03 -19.70
C CYS A 200 2.56 -9.75 -20.38
N LYS A 201 3.39 -10.77 -20.63
CA LYS A 201 4.65 -10.59 -21.36
C LYS A 201 4.51 -10.84 -22.87
N ASN A 202 3.40 -11.43 -23.28
CA ASN A 202 3.13 -11.78 -24.69
C ASN A 202 2.24 -10.73 -25.41
N ASP A 203 1.73 -9.75 -24.66
CA ASP A 203 1.03 -8.55 -25.14
C ASP A 203 2.01 -7.34 -25.18
#